data_ea7b6ecb12167adfb97ff47c556d50be
#
_entry.id   ea7b6ecb12167adfb97ff47c556d50be
#
_cell.length_a   1.000
_cell.length_b   1.000
_cell.length_c   1.000
_cell.angle_alpha   90.00
_cell.angle_beta   90.00
_cell.angle_gamma   90.00
#
_symmetry.space_group_name_H-M   'P 1'
#
loop_
_entity.id
_entity.type
_entity.pdbx_description
1 polymer ?
#
loop_
_entity_poly.entity_id
_entity_poly.type
_entity_poly.pdbx_seq_one_letter_code
_entity_poly.pdbx_strand_id
1 'polypeptide(L)'
;GSDTGLQQKLAAAAWRKPKAARRALLSGLLRLQSHVIVCIRANERTRMTREAVAEPVDMGLTPIAAPEFLFELTCSALLRAGSQGAPTWASSLPGEHAAIKLPRQFETLFRQDGPLDEAHGEMLARWAEGETLKTRAKRKRRIDL
;
A
#
# COMPACT_ATOMS: atom_id res chain seq x y z
N GLY A 1 -18.00 -39.52 -8.28
CA GLY A 1 -18.42 -38.15 -8.65
C GLY A 1 -18.95 -37.29 -7.52
N SER A 2 -19.21 -37.81 -6.30
CA SER A 2 -19.82 -37.05 -5.20
C SER A 2 -18.81 -36.38 -4.24
N ASP A 3 -17.56 -36.81 -4.25
CA ASP A 3 -16.56 -36.39 -3.27
C ASP A 3 -15.98 -34.99 -3.53
N THR A 4 -15.82 -34.65 -4.80
CA THR A 4 -15.26 -33.33 -5.22
C THR A 4 -16.22 -32.18 -4.87
N GLY A 5 -17.54 -32.39 -4.99
CA GLY A 5 -18.53 -31.39 -4.66
C GLY A 5 -18.65 -31.12 -3.15
N LEU A 6 -18.44 -32.16 -2.32
CA LEU A 6 -18.44 -32.03 -0.88
C LEU A 6 -17.16 -31.30 -0.41
N GLN A 7 -16.00 -31.65 -0.95
CA GLN A 7 -14.73 -30.98 -0.66
C GLN A 7 -14.76 -29.49 -1.04
N GLN A 8 -15.35 -29.14 -2.18
CA GLN A 8 -15.52 -27.73 -2.58
C GLN A 8 -16.44 -26.97 -1.62
N LYS A 9 -17.55 -27.58 -1.18
CA LYS A 9 -18.47 -26.96 -0.20
C LYS A 9 -17.80 -26.77 1.17
N LEU A 10 -17.02 -27.76 1.63
CA LEU A 10 -16.28 -27.67 2.89
C LEU A 10 -15.18 -26.61 2.82
N ALA A 11 -14.44 -26.55 1.73
CA ALA A 11 -13.44 -25.51 1.49
C ALA A 11 -14.10 -24.11 1.47
N ALA A 12 -15.20 -23.94 0.76
CA ALA A 12 -15.94 -22.68 0.73
C ALA A 12 -16.47 -22.27 2.12
N ALA A 13 -16.92 -23.23 2.93
CA ALA A 13 -17.38 -22.99 4.30
C ALA A 13 -16.22 -22.60 5.22
N ALA A 14 -15.05 -23.24 5.08
CA ALA A 14 -13.86 -22.93 5.85
C ALA A 14 -13.35 -21.49 5.63
N TRP A 15 -13.50 -20.95 4.42
CA TRP A 15 -13.10 -19.58 4.08
C TRP A 15 -14.11 -18.49 4.50
N ARG A 16 -15.30 -18.86 4.93
CA ARG A 16 -16.32 -17.88 5.35
C ARG A 16 -15.92 -17.10 6.60
N LYS A 17 -15.46 -17.79 7.64
CA LYS A 17 -15.04 -17.18 8.91
C LYS A 17 -13.87 -16.20 8.75
N PRO A 18 -12.76 -16.59 8.09
CA PRO A 18 -11.65 -15.67 7.84
C PRO A 18 -12.04 -14.43 7.04
N LYS A 19 -12.91 -14.57 6.03
CA LYS A 19 -13.42 -13.43 5.25
C LYS A 19 -14.26 -12.48 6.08
N ALA A 20 -15.13 -13.00 6.95
CA ALA A 20 -15.96 -12.20 7.84
C ALA A 20 -15.12 -11.44 8.87
N ALA A 21 -14.13 -12.11 9.49
CA ALA A 21 -13.21 -11.50 10.44
C ALA A 21 -12.38 -10.38 9.78
N ARG A 22 -11.92 -10.58 8.55
CA ARG A 22 -11.19 -9.56 7.78
C ARG A 22 -12.05 -8.35 7.50
N ARG A 23 -13.31 -8.53 7.07
CA ARG A 23 -14.25 -7.42 6.85
C ARG A 23 -14.53 -6.65 8.12
N ALA A 24 -14.70 -7.35 9.24
CA ALA A 24 -14.92 -6.72 10.54
C ALA A 24 -13.71 -5.87 10.97
N LEU A 25 -12.49 -6.40 10.81
CA LEU A 25 -11.26 -5.65 11.05
C LEU A 25 -11.18 -4.39 10.19
N LEU A 26 -11.39 -4.52 8.89
CA LEU A 26 -11.33 -3.40 7.95
C LEU A 26 -12.39 -2.34 8.30
N SER A 27 -13.63 -2.76 8.55
CA SER A 27 -14.70 -1.85 8.99
C SER A 27 -14.39 -1.18 10.32
N GLY A 28 -13.70 -1.87 11.23
CA GLY A 28 -13.23 -1.29 12.49
C GLY A 28 -12.17 -0.21 12.26
N LEU A 29 -11.18 -0.48 11.43
CA LEU A 29 -10.12 0.48 11.08
C LEU A 29 -10.70 1.74 10.42
N LEU A 30 -11.64 1.59 9.49
CA LEU A 30 -12.28 2.71 8.78
C LEU A 30 -13.17 3.60 9.68
N ARG A 31 -13.57 3.11 10.85
CA ARG A 31 -14.35 3.88 11.84
C ARG A 31 -13.48 4.65 12.82
N LEU A 32 -12.17 4.41 12.84
CA LEU A 32 -11.28 5.14 13.72
C LEU A 32 -11.17 6.60 13.26
N GLN A 33 -11.40 7.51 14.17
CA GLN A 33 -11.19 8.95 13.97
C GLN A 33 -9.73 9.31 14.25
N SER A 34 -8.81 8.65 13.58
CA SER A 34 -7.38 8.85 13.73
C SER A 34 -6.64 8.45 12.47
N HIS A 35 -5.41 8.95 12.30
CA HIS A 35 -4.51 8.44 11.28
C HIS A 35 -4.05 7.03 11.67
N VAL A 36 -4.07 6.12 10.71
CA VAL A 36 -3.68 4.73 10.93
C VAL A 36 -2.54 4.39 9.97
N ILE A 37 -1.42 3.95 10.52
CA ILE A 37 -0.28 3.42 9.76
C ILE A 37 -0.30 1.91 9.89
N VAL A 38 -0.34 1.22 8.75
CA VAL A 38 -0.36 -0.25 8.71
C VAL A 38 0.90 -0.75 8.03
N CYS A 39 1.69 -1.53 8.75
CA CYS A 39 2.85 -2.22 8.21
C CYS A 39 2.45 -3.60 7.70
N ILE A 40 2.63 -3.83 6.40
CA ILE A 40 2.29 -5.08 5.73
C ILE A 40 3.59 -5.74 5.27
N ARG A 41 3.74 -7.03 5.58
CA ARG A 41 4.86 -7.81 5.06
C ARG A 41 4.70 -8.01 3.56
N ALA A 42 5.83 -8.02 2.84
CA ALA A 42 5.87 -8.33 1.42
C ALA A 42 6.88 -9.47 1.17
N ASN A 43 6.63 -10.26 0.14
CA ASN A 43 7.54 -11.29 -0.35
C ASN A 43 7.87 -11.01 -1.81
N GLU A 44 9.10 -11.32 -2.20
CA GLU A 44 9.46 -11.43 -3.62
C GLU A 44 8.63 -12.53 -4.27
N ARG A 45 8.10 -12.24 -5.45
CA ARG A 45 7.31 -13.19 -6.23
C ARG A 45 7.72 -13.20 -7.69
N THR A 46 7.72 -14.38 -8.26
CA THR A 46 7.79 -14.63 -9.70
C THR A 46 6.50 -15.26 -10.16
N ARG A 47 5.98 -14.86 -11.29
CA ARG A 47 4.79 -15.45 -11.91
C ARG A 47 5.15 -15.98 -13.29
N MET A 48 4.72 -17.17 -13.61
CA MET A 48 4.84 -17.71 -14.97
C MET A 48 3.77 -17.07 -15.87
N THR A 49 4.16 -16.69 -17.07
CA THR A 49 3.20 -16.26 -18.11
C THR A 49 2.28 -17.42 -18.50
N ARG A 50 1.11 -17.12 -19.04
CA ARG A 50 0.15 -18.12 -19.53
C ARG A 50 0.29 -18.37 -21.05
N GLU A 51 1.37 -17.94 -21.64
CA GLU A 51 1.65 -18.10 -23.06
C GLU A 51 2.12 -19.52 -23.38
N ALA A 52 2.18 -19.87 -24.67
CA ALA A 52 2.59 -21.19 -25.14
C ALA A 52 3.99 -21.60 -24.65
N VAL A 53 4.88 -20.62 -24.47
CA VAL A 53 6.16 -20.77 -23.77
C VAL A 53 6.03 -19.97 -22.47
N ALA A 54 5.98 -20.67 -21.35
CA ALA A 54 5.86 -20.05 -20.05
C ALA A 54 7.19 -19.40 -19.64
N GLU A 55 7.20 -18.09 -19.53
CA GLU A 55 8.35 -17.33 -19.07
C GLU A 55 8.14 -16.80 -17.63
N PRO A 56 9.20 -16.79 -16.82
CA PRO A 56 9.14 -16.22 -15.48
C PRO A 56 9.11 -14.68 -15.55
N VAL A 57 8.11 -14.08 -14.96
CA VAL A 57 7.99 -12.63 -14.82
C VAL A 57 8.26 -12.27 -13.36
N ASP A 58 9.24 -11.43 -13.12
CA ASP A 58 9.51 -10.88 -11.80
C ASP A 58 8.39 -9.90 -11.42
N MET A 59 7.72 -10.21 -10.34
CA MET A 59 6.65 -9.37 -9.77
C MET A 59 7.18 -8.36 -8.74
N GLY A 60 8.42 -8.55 -8.28
CA GLY A 60 9.01 -7.80 -7.18
C GLY A 60 8.34 -8.10 -5.85
N LEU A 61 8.45 -7.15 -4.92
CA LEU A 61 7.86 -7.22 -3.59
C LEU A 61 6.34 -7.13 -3.65
N THR A 62 5.68 -8.24 -3.36
CA THR A 62 4.22 -8.34 -3.35
C THR A 62 3.71 -8.41 -1.91
N PRO A 63 2.78 -7.54 -1.48
CA PRO A 63 2.29 -7.55 -0.11
C PRO A 63 1.52 -8.81 0.23
N ILE A 64 1.70 -9.29 1.47
CA ILE A 64 0.95 -10.42 2.02
C ILE A 64 -0.33 -9.86 2.67
N ALA A 65 -1.21 -9.38 1.83
CA ALA A 65 -2.50 -8.86 2.24
C ALA A 65 -3.57 -9.21 1.21
N ALA A 66 -4.83 -9.15 1.61
CA ALA A 66 -5.91 -9.26 0.66
C ALA A 66 -5.98 -8.00 -0.21
N PRO A 67 -6.26 -8.14 -1.51
CA PRO A 67 -6.39 -6.98 -2.41
C PRO A 67 -7.37 -5.93 -1.89
N GLU A 68 -8.48 -6.36 -1.31
CA GLU A 68 -9.51 -5.47 -0.75
C GLU A 68 -8.95 -4.54 0.33
N PHE A 69 -7.98 -5.03 1.13
CA PHE A 69 -7.34 -4.22 2.15
C PHE A 69 -6.51 -3.09 1.55
N LEU A 70 -5.78 -3.37 0.48
CA LEU A 70 -4.94 -2.37 -0.20
C LEU A 70 -5.79 -1.26 -0.86
N PHE A 71 -6.99 -1.59 -1.33
CA PHE A 71 -7.91 -0.60 -1.92
C PHE A 71 -8.38 0.45 -0.91
N GLU A 72 -8.57 0.07 0.36
CA GLU A 72 -9.05 0.98 1.41
C GLU A 72 -7.95 1.94 1.92
N LEU A 73 -6.67 1.64 1.68
CA LEU A 73 -5.59 2.54 2.09
C LEU A 73 -5.66 3.86 1.31
N THR A 74 -5.47 4.97 1.99
CA THR A 74 -5.38 6.30 1.36
C THR A 74 -4.14 6.41 0.48
N CYS A 75 -3.00 5.95 0.97
CA CYS A 75 -1.76 5.83 0.21
C CYS A 75 -0.97 4.62 0.70
N SER A 76 -0.08 4.10 -0.13
CA SER A 76 0.82 2.99 0.21
C SER A 76 2.12 3.10 -0.56
N ALA A 77 3.21 2.75 0.09
CA ALA A 77 4.57 2.75 -0.46
C ALA A 77 5.33 1.51 0.00
N LEU A 78 6.42 1.22 -0.67
CA LEU A 78 7.33 0.16 -0.26
C LEU A 78 8.47 0.73 0.59
N LEU A 79 8.77 0.08 1.71
CA LEU A 79 9.98 0.31 2.49
C LEU A 79 10.92 -0.87 2.26
N ARG A 80 11.96 -0.65 1.47
CA ARG A 80 12.95 -1.68 1.16
C ARG A 80 13.98 -1.81 2.28
N ALA A 81 14.52 -3.01 2.42
CA ALA A 81 15.67 -3.21 3.31
C ALA A 81 16.81 -2.26 2.91
N GLY A 82 17.42 -1.60 3.89
CA GLY A 82 18.51 -0.65 3.66
C GLY A 82 18.10 0.73 3.15
N SER A 83 16.80 1.01 2.94
CA SER A 83 16.33 2.34 2.51
C SER A 83 16.37 3.41 3.60
N GLN A 84 16.77 3.06 4.82
CA GLN A 84 16.84 3.99 5.97
C GLN A 84 15.55 4.78 6.20
N GLY A 85 14.39 4.14 5.95
CA GLY A 85 13.08 4.76 6.11
C GLY A 85 12.61 5.59 4.92
N ALA A 86 13.38 5.66 3.82
CA ALA A 86 12.94 6.30 2.60
C ALA A 86 11.97 5.38 1.83
N PRO A 87 10.72 5.81 1.59
CA PRO A 87 9.75 5.00 0.87
C PRO A 87 9.97 5.03 -0.64
N THR A 88 9.65 3.94 -1.30
CA THR A 88 9.56 3.84 -2.75
C THR A 88 8.12 4.10 -3.19
N TRP A 89 7.88 5.14 -3.96
CA TRP A 89 6.57 5.59 -4.43
C TRP A 89 6.25 5.23 -5.88
N ALA A 90 7.17 4.59 -6.58
CA ALA A 90 6.98 4.12 -7.95
C ALA A 90 7.81 2.86 -8.21
N SER A 91 7.29 1.96 -9.03
CA SER A 91 8.02 0.78 -9.51
C SER A 91 7.50 0.35 -10.87
N SER A 92 8.38 -0.20 -11.69
CA SER A 92 8.04 -0.83 -12.97
C SER A 92 7.67 -2.31 -12.80
N LEU A 93 8.00 -2.94 -11.66
CA LEU A 93 7.66 -4.33 -11.40
C LEU A 93 6.16 -4.47 -11.11
N PRO A 94 5.44 -5.39 -11.79
CA PRO A 94 3.98 -5.43 -11.75
C PRO A 94 3.37 -5.60 -10.36
N GLY A 95 3.96 -6.44 -9.52
CA GLY A 95 3.46 -6.67 -8.16
C GLY A 95 3.70 -5.49 -7.22
N GLU A 96 4.83 -4.81 -7.38
CA GLU A 96 5.15 -3.58 -6.64
C GLU A 96 4.27 -2.42 -7.10
N HIS A 97 4.11 -2.26 -8.42
CA HIS A 97 3.23 -1.23 -8.98
C HIS A 97 1.80 -1.36 -8.46
N ALA A 98 1.28 -2.59 -8.37
CA ALA A 98 -0.05 -2.85 -7.82
C ALA A 98 -0.16 -2.57 -6.31
N ALA A 99 0.96 -2.60 -5.58
CA ALA A 99 1.02 -2.36 -4.15
C ALA A 99 1.20 -0.88 -3.79
N ILE A 100 1.74 -0.07 -4.70
CA ILE A 100 2.00 1.35 -4.51
C ILE A 100 0.78 2.17 -4.90
N LYS A 101 0.34 3.05 -4.00
CA LYS A 101 -0.77 3.97 -4.22
C LYS A 101 -0.38 5.36 -3.76
N LEU A 102 -0.21 6.27 -4.69
CA LEU A 102 0.07 7.67 -4.41
C LEU A 102 -0.94 8.56 -5.13
N PRO A 103 -2.03 8.97 -4.46
CA PRO A 103 -3.00 9.90 -5.02
C PRO A 103 -2.36 11.24 -5.37
N ARG A 104 -2.85 11.87 -6.43
CA ARG A 104 -2.33 13.12 -6.98
C ARG A 104 -2.15 14.23 -5.94
N GLN A 105 -3.10 14.35 -5.01
CA GLN A 105 -3.07 15.35 -3.94
C GLN A 105 -1.88 15.20 -2.98
N PHE A 106 -1.30 14.01 -2.90
CA PHE A 106 -0.15 13.73 -2.03
C PHE A 106 1.19 13.66 -2.77
N GLU A 107 1.20 13.77 -4.11
CA GLU A 107 2.44 13.69 -4.88
C GLU A 107 3.47 14.73 -4.46
N THR A 108 3.03 15.95 -4.19
CA THR A 108 3.93 17.03 -3.75
C THR A 108 4.43 16.84 -2.32
N LEU A 109 3.67 16.12 -1.50
CA LEU A 109 4.04 15.81 -0.13
C LEU A 109 5.08 14.70 -0.07
N PHE A 110 4.89 13.62 -0.85
CA PHE A 110 5.68 12.40 -0.75
C PHE A 110 6.75 12.20 -1.84
N ARG A 111 6.84 13.06 -2.83
CA ARG A 111 7.88 13.00 -3.88
C ARG A 111 9.25 13.54 -3.45
N GLN A 112 9.43 13.86 -2.19
CA GLN A 112 10.73 14.25 -1.68
C GLN A 112 11.58 12.99 -1.46
N ASP A 113 12.79 12.97 -2.01
CA ASP A 113 13.77 11.92 -1.73
C ASP A 113 14.17 12.02 -0.25
N GLY A 114 13.96 10.94 0.48
CA GLY A 114 14.32 10.86 1.89
C GLY A 114 13.30 10.12 2.75
N PRO A 115 13.64 9.91 4.02
CA PRO A 115 12.75 9.25 4.97
C PRO A 115 11.54 10.13 5.29
N LEU A 116 10.43 9.47 5.65
CA LEU A 116 9.28 10.16 6.20
C LEU A 116 9.64 10.76 7.56
N ASP A 117 9.19 11.97 7.82
CA ASP A 117 9.41 12.71 9.05
C ASP A 117 8.09 13.28 9.62
N GLU A 118 8.20 13.96 10.73
CA GLU A 118 7.06 14.58 11.42
C GLU A 118 6.34 15.62 10.56
N ALA A 119 7.06 16.32 9.67
CA ALA A 119 6.47 17.32 8.80
C ALA A 119 5.47 16.70 7.80
N HIS A 120 5.74 15.47 7.33
CA HIS A 120 4.79 14.73 6.50
C HIS A 120 3.51 14.39 7.27
N GLY A 121 3.63 14.00 8.54
CA GLY A 121 2.50 13.74 9.43
C GLY A 121 1.66 14.99 9.68
N GLU A 122 2.31 16.12 9.97
CA GLU A 122 1.65 17.41 10.16
C GLU A 122 0.86 17.85 8.91
N MET A 123 1.45 17.70 7.73
CA MET A 123 0.77 18.05 6.48
C MET A 123 -0.44 17.13 6.21
N LEU A 124 -0.34 15.84 6.52
CA LEU A 124 -1.47 14.91 6.41
C LEU A 124 -2.58 15.27 7.41
N ALA A 125 -2.24 15.67 8.64
CA ALA A 125 -3.22 16.10 9.63
C ALA A 125 -3.98 17.34 9.15
N ARG A 126 -3.29 18.35 8.66
CA ARG A 126 -3.91 19.56 8.08
C ARG A 126 -4.80 19.23 6.89
N TRP A 127 -4.37 18.33 6.02
CA TRP A 127 -5.20 17.89 4.91
C TRP A 127 -6.49 17.22 5.41
N ALA A 128 -6.42 16.39 6.43
CA ALA A 128 -7.60 15.76 7.02
C ALA A 128 -8.57 16.75 7.65
N GLU A 129 -8.07 17.91 8.10
CA GLU A 129 -8.87 19.07 8.59
C GLU A 129 -9.45 19.92 7.44
N GLY A 130 -9.19 19.57 6.19
CA GLY A 130 -9.72 20.24 5.01
C GLY A 130 -8.81 21.30 4.39
N GLU A 131 -7.56 21.41 4.84
CA GLU A 131 -6.60 22.31 4.20
C GLU A 131 -6.13 21.76 2.84
N THR A 132 -6.01 22.67 1.86
CA THR A 132 -5.40 22.30 0.57
C THR A 132 -3.90 22.20 0.71
N LEU A 133 -3.32 21.04 0.35
CA LEU A 133 -1.87 20.84 0.33
C LEU A 133 -1.24 21.73 -0.76
N LYS A 134 -0.71 22.87 -0.37
CA LYS A 134 0.06 23.74 -1.26
C LYS A 134 1.52 23.30 -1.24
N THR A 135 2.13 23.20 -2.42
CA THR A 135 3.56 22.97 -2.56
C THR A 135 4.33 24.02 -1.74
N ARG A 136 5.12 23.56 -0.79
CA ARG A 136 6.03 24.45 -0.06
C ARG A 136 7.08 24.93 -1.05
N ALA A 137 6.87 26.09 -1.66
CA ALA A 137 7.91 26.74 -2.46
C ALA A 137 9.18 26.81 -1.61
N LYS A 138 10.31 26.32 -2.15
CA LYS A 138 11.62 26.40 -1.49
C LYS A 138 11.80 27.84 -0.99
N ARG A 139 11.69 28.04 0.31
CA ARG A 139 12.01 29.31 0.95
C ARG A 139 13.52 29.50 0.75
N LYS A 140 13.89 30.24 -0.31
CA LYS A 140 15.27 30.68 -0.52
C LYS A 140 15.70 31.32 0.80
N ARG A 141 16.63 30.69 1.52
CA ARG A 141 17.35 31.37 2.58
C ARG A 141 18.07 32.54 1.89
N ARG A 142 17.57 33.72 2.07
CA ARG A 142 18.33 34.94 1.86
C ARG A 142 19.42 34.91 2.93
N ILE A 143 20.61 34.54 2.54
CA ILE A 143 21.81 34.82 3.31
C ILE A 143 22.10 36.28 2.98
N ASP A 144 21.69 37.17 3.86
CA ASP A 144 22.13 38.56 3.84
C ASP A 144 23.59 38.52 4.32
N LEU A 145 24.50 38.89 3.42
CA LEU A 145 25.90 39.18 3.68
C LEU A 145 25.99 40.59 4.28
#